data_0e31187268ddf8fe8b41ceea343058ed
#
_entry.id   0e31187268ddf8fe8b41ceea343058ed
#
_cell.length_a   1.000
_cell.length_b   1.000
_cell.length_c   1.000
_cell.angle_alpha   90.00
_cell.angle_beta   90.00
_cell.angle_gamma   90.00
#
_symmetry.space_group_name_H-M   'P 1'
#
loop_
_entity.id
_entity.type
_entity.pdbx_description
1 polymer ?
#
loop_
_entity_poly.entity_id
_entity_poly.type
_entity_poly.pdbx_seq_one_letter_code
_entity_poly.pdbx_strand_id
1 'polypeptide(L)'
;MPKMTQNAVIFNKKIIISCITVIAAVLLCAFCACTGGRGTGQESTAAPVLLTPSVEPTAEMTIKPSAAATNDPEEDIVAEVMTEMTLEEKVGQLFIVRPESLDESFTPNQAHGSARYSDTDCSAGMADFLAAHPAGGIAFFGKNIQNPEQTVAFIQNLQKASRIPLFIAIDEEGGTVARIANSPAFTVPKYDSAQAVGSTGDPEQVRAMYSAIGGYLAELGFNLDFAPVADVNSNPNNTVIGNRAFGSDPKLVAKMVNAAISGLHKENIIACIKHFPGHGDTAGDTHDGYVALEKDWQQLSECELIPFYNAINETDMIMAAHITLTRGNTDNLPCSLSYDALTMHLRGEMGYNGVIITDALAMGAIVENYSSKESAVLAFNAGADILLMPYDYAAAFNGILSAVQTGEISLDRLNESVERILRLKAEFGII
;
A
#
# COMPACT_ATOMS: atom_id res chain seq x y z
N MET A 1 40.05 -7.98 44.68
CA MET A 1 40.19 -9.41 44.39
C MET A 1 39.23 -10.19 45.26
N PRO A 2 38.28 -10.90 44.67
CA PRO A 2 38.41 -12.35 44.51
C PRO A 2 37.95 -12.82 43.09
N LYS A 3 38.38 -14.00 42.81
CA LYS A 3 38.50 -14.77 41.60
C LYS A 3 37.18 -15.03 40.82
N MET A 4 37.26 -14.85 39.51
CA MET A 4 36.37 -15.40 38.48
C MET A 4 36.56 -16.95 38.44
N THR A 5 35.47 -17.67 38.47
CA THR A 5 35.43 -19.08 38.08
C THR A 5 34.78 -19.20 36.69
N GLN A 6 35.58 -19.69 35.75
CA GLN A 6 35.14 -20.24 34.47
C GLN A 6 34.25 -21.46 34.71
N ASN A 7 33.09 -21.53 34.12
CA ASN A 7 32.42 -22.76 33.80
C ASN A 7 31.85 -22.69 32.38
N ALA A 8 32.45 -23.40 31.61
CA ALA A 8 32.49 -23.87 30.29
C ALA A 8 31.19 -24.50 29.79
N VAL A 9 30.88 -24.13 28.65
CA VAL A 9 30.23 -24.76 27.50
C VAL A 9 30.62 -26.24 27.35
N ILE A 10 29.70 -27.14 27.63
CA ILE A 10 29.60 -28.52 27.11
C ILE A 10 28.13 -28.92 27.08
N PHE A 11 27.48 -28.73 25.94
CA PHE A 11 26.19 -29.34 25.57
C PHE A 11 26.11 -29.26 24.03
N ASN A 12 26.03 -30.22 23.27
CA ASN A 12 25.55 -31.52 23.08
C ASN A 12 25.74 -31.91 21.58
N LYS A 13 26.73 -32.78 21.31
CA LYS A 13 26.97 -33.40 20.00
C LYS A 13 26.25 -34.75 19.83
N LYS A 14 25.07 -34.96 20.40
CA LYS A 14 24.39 -36.28 20.40
C LYS A 14 22.97 -36.32 19.83
N ILE A 15 22.49 -35.29 19.12
CA ILE A 15 21.12 -35.29 18.54
C ILE A 15 21.12 -35.35 16.98
N ILE A 16 22.25 -35.40 16.28
CA ILE A 16 22.30 -35.35 14.79
C ILE A 16 22.39 -36.75 14.13
N ILE A 17 22.36 -37.87 14.86
CA ILE A 17 22.53 -39.23 14.27
C ILE A 17 21.23 -40.07 14.25
N SER A 18 20.07 -39.54 14.60
CA SER A 18 18.84 -40.36 14.68
C SER A 18 17.75 -40.07 13.62
N CYS A 19 18.00 -39.24 12.63
CA CYS A 19 17.00 -38.91 11.59
C CYS A 19 17.31 -39.41 10.16
N ILE A 20 18.31 -40.23 9.93
CA ILE A 20 18.69 -40.70 8.57
C ILE A 20 18.28 -42.16 8.26
N THR A 21 17.57 -42.85 9.14
CA THR A 21 17.26 -44.28 8.96
C THR A 21 15.80 -44.62 8.72
N VAL A 22 14.92 -43.70 8.38
CA VAL A 22 13.47 -43.98 8.16
C VAL A 22 12.97 -43.69 6.73
N ILE A 23 13.80 -43.28 5.79
CA ILE A 23 13.36 -42.95 4.41
C ILE A 23 13.75 -44.02 3.36
N ALA A 24 13.97 -45.27 3.72
CA ALA A 24 14.36 -46.33 2.78
C ALA A 24 13.40 -47.52 2.68
N ALA A 25 12.13 -47.41 3.10
CA ALA A 25 11.23 -48.59 3.16
C ALA A 25 9.82 -48.42 2.57
N VAL A 26 9.54 -47.46 1.67
CA VAL A 26 8.20 -47.30 1.01
C VAL A 26 8.30 -47.13 -0.48
N LEU A 27 9.16 -47.84 -1.18
CA LEU A 27 9.20 -47.84 -2.67
C LEU A 27 9.41 -49.28 -3.17
N LEU A 28 8.48 -50.19 -2.90
CA LEU A 28 8.38 -51.48 -3.61
C LEU A 28 7.01 -52.11 -3.30
N CYS A 29 5.97 -51.79 -4.04
CA CYS A 29 4.75 -52.61 -4.25
C CYS A 29 3.73 -51.87 -5.09
N ALA A 30 3.82 -51.95 -6.41
CA ALA A 30 2.69 -51.83 -7.31
C ALA A 30 3.12 -52.10 -8.75
N PHE A 31 3.49 -53.32 -9.03
CA PHE A 31 3.43 -53.88 -10.42
C PHE A 31 2.90 -55.30 -10.28
N CYS A 32 1.66 -55.53 -10.61
CA CYS A 32 1.20 -56.80 -11.23
C CYS A 32 -0.28 -56.74 -11.59
N ALA A 33 -0.52 -56.90 -12.86
CA ALA A 33 -1.57 -57.68 -13.50
C ALA A 33 -3.04 -57.21 -13.42
N CYS A 34 -3.60 -57.00 -14.60
CA CYS A 34 -4.71 -57.87 -15.05
C CYS A 34 -4.88 -57.79 -16.55
N THR A 35 -4.72 -58.94 -17.16
CA THR A 35 -5.09 -59.28 -18.54
C THR A 35 -6.54 -59.79 -18.59
N GLY A 36 -7.25 -59.49 -19.67
CA GLY A 36 -8.27 -60.41 -20.20
C GLY A 36 -9.71 -59.97 -20.16
N GLY A 37 -10.32 -59.84 -21.33
CA GLY A 37 -11.76 -59.81 -21.51
C GLY A 37 -12.18 -59.26 -22.87
N ARG A 38 -12.18 -60.10 -23.91
CA ARG A 38 -12.82 -59.85 -25.23
C ARG A 38 -14.35 -59.89 -25.10
N GLY A 39 -15.02 -58.91 -25.72
CA GLY A 39 -16.45 -58.90 -25.98
C GLY A 39 -16.74 -58.11 -27.24
N THR A 40 -17.17 -58.84 -28.26
CA THR A 40 -17.56 -58.42 -29.62
C THR A 40 -18.93 -57.73 -29.59
N GLY A 41 -19.10 -56.65 -30.38
CA GLY A 41 -20.42 -56.07 -30.61
C GLY A 41 -20.38 -54.81 -31.51
N GLN A 42 -20.47 -55.08 -32.80
CA GLN A 42 -21.06 -54.35 -33.93
C GLN A 42 -21.15 -52.82 -33.95
N GLU A 43 -20.67 -52.37 -35.11
CA GLU A 43 -20.78 -51.03 -35.72
C GLU A 43 -22.18 -50.47 -35.77
N SER A 44 -22.31 -49.16 -35.59
CA SER A 44 -23.29 -48.34 -36.25
C SER A 44 -22.66 -46.97 -36.54
N THR A 45 -22.40 -46.77 -37.83
CA THR A 45 -21.92 -45.52 -38.43
C THR A 45 -23.01 -44.46 -38.44
N ALA A 46 -22.81 -43.35 -37.81
CA ALA A 46 -23.52 -42.11 -38.14
C ALA A 46 -22.53 -40.95 -37.96
N ALA A 47 -22.13 -40.32 -39.06
CA ALA A 47 -21.31 -39.13 -39.09
C ALA A 47 -22.09 -37.91 -38.53
N PRO A 48 -21.50 -37.04 -37.74
CA PRO A 48 -22.12 -35.79 -37.36
C PRO A 48 -22.06 -34.78 -38.51
N VAL A 49 -23.24 -34.28 -38.87
CA VAL A 49 -23.43 -33.16 -39.80
C VAL A 49 -22.82 -31.89 -39.17
N LEU A 50 -21.83 -31.34 -39.85
CA LEU A 50 -21.29 -30.01 -39.54
C LEU A 50 -22.32 -28.95 -39.97
N LEU A 51 -23.01 -28.36 -39.01
CA LEU A 51 -23.77 -27.13 -39.24
C LEU A 51 -22.78 -25.96 -39.16
N THR A 52 -22.42 -25.39 -40.29
CA THR A 52 -21.74 -24.08 -40.39
C THR A 52 -22.75 -23.00 -40.08
N PRO A 53 -22.48 -22.11 -39.08
CA PRO A 53 -23.31 -20.91 -38.93
C PRO A 53 -22.96 -19.93 -40.06
N SER A 54 -23.99 -19.57 -40.83
CA SER A 54 -23.96 -18.45 -41.79
C SER A 54 -23.77 -17.16 -41.03
N VAL A 55 -22.62 -16.52 -41.23
CA VAL A 55 -22.35 -15.17 -40.70
C VAL A 55 -22.95 -14.20 -41.71
N GLU A 56 -24.06 -13.53 -41.34
CA GLU A 56 -24.52 -12.33 -42.02
C GLU A 56 -23.49 -11.19 -41.84
N PRO A 57 -23.25 -10.37 -42.86
CA PRO A 57 -22.30 -9.26 -42.73
C PRO A 57 -22.84 -8.22 -41.74
N THR A 58 -22.13 -8.07 -40.61
CA THR A 58 -22.37 -7.03 -39.63
C THR A 58 -22.13 -5.69 -40.29
N ALA A 59 -23.12 -4.79 -40.17
CA ALA A 59 -23.03 -3.40 -40.63
C ALA A 59 -21.77 -2.72 -40.12
N GLU A 60 -21.04 -2.04 -41.01
CA GLU A 60 -19.96 -1.10 -40.67
C GLU A 60 -20.49 -0.09 -39.66
N MET A 61 -20.00 -0.18 -38.41
CA MET A 61 -20.13 0.90 -37.45
C MET A 61 -19.26 2.04 -37.91
N THR A 62 -19.86 3.02 -38.53
CA THR A 62 -19.28 4.33 -38.75
C THR A 62 -18.94 4.92 -37.38
N ILE A 63 -17.66 4.95 -37.04
CA ILE A 63 -17.15 5.69 -35.88
C ILE A 63 -17.40 7.17 -36.18
N LYS A 64 -18.43 7.71 -35.53
CA LYS A 64 -18.67 9.14 -35.50
C LYS A 64 -17.44 9.78 -34.84
N PRO A 65 -16.82 10.84 -35.41
CA PRO A 65 -15.74 11.50 -34.71
C PRO A 65 -16.26 11.95 -33.34
N SER A 66 -15.56 11.56 -32.29
CA SER A 66 -15.78 12.03 -30.94
C SER A 66 -15.85 13.52 -30.92
N ALA A 67 -16.80 14.07 -30.17
CA ALA A 67 -16.96 15.49 -29.94
C ALA A 67 -15.62 16.15 -29.56
N ALA A 68 -15.45 17.41 -29.94
CA ALA A 68 -14.31 18.24 -29.58
C ALA A 68 -13.94 18.02 -28.09
N ALA A 69 -12.65 17.78 -27.85
CA ALA A 69 -12.09 17.75 -26.52
C ALA A 69 -12.51 19.01 -25.77
N THR A 70 -13.33 18.90 -24.77
CA THR A 70 -13.46 19.92 -23.74
C THR A 70 -12.14 19.84 -23.00
N ASN A 71 -11.25 20.84 -23.20
CA ASN A 71 -10.02 20.95 -22.41
C ASN A 71 -10.45 21.07 -20.95
N ASP A 72 -10.24 20.01 -20.20
CA ASP A 72 -10.32 20.04 -18.75
C ASP A 72 -9.04 20.75 -18.28
N PRO A 73 -9.12 21.87 -17.53
CA PRO A 73 -7.93 22.59 -17.09
C PRO A 73 -6.95 21.71 -16.29
N GLU A 74 -7.44 20.69 -15.61
CA GLU A 74 -6.61 19.74 -14.87
C GLU A 74 -5.84 18.81 -15.81
N GLU A 75 -6.44 18.34 -16.90
CA GLU A 75 -5.76 17.54 -17.92
C GLU A 75 -4.64 18.32 -18.60
N ASP A 76 -4.85 19.61 -18.87
CA ASP A 76 -3.85 20.50 -19.48
C ASP A 76 -2.63 20.69 -18.55
N ILE A 77 -2.85 20.91 -17.24
CA ILE A 77 -1.76 21.07 -16.24
C ILE A 77 -0.94 19.76 -16.10
N VAL A 78 -1.60 18.61 -15.99
CA VAL A 78 -0.92 17.30 -15.87
C VAL A 78 -0.05 17.04 -17.10
N ALA A 79 -0.57 17.28 -18.30
CA ALA A 79 0.16 17.08 -19.55
C ALA A 79 1.38 18.02 -19.67
N GLU A 80 1.25 19.28 -19.26
CA GLU A 80 2.33 20.26 -19.22
C GLU A 80 3.44 19.81 -18.28
N VAL A 81 3.10 19.50 -17.02
CA VAL A 81 4.07 19.04 -16.01
C VAL A 81 4.78 17.77 -16.47
N MET A 82 4.04 16.77 -16.97
CA MET A 82 4.62 15.52 -17.47
C MET A 82 5.62 15.71 -18.62
N THR A 83 5.36 16.69 -19.49
CA THR A 83 6.24 16.98 -20.63
C THR A 83 7.57 17.60 -20.21
N GLU A 84 7.57 18.38 -19.14
CA GLU A 84 8.76 19.04 -18.60
C GLU A 84 9.59 18.13 -17.66
N MET A 85 9.00 17.01 -17.17
CA MET A 85 9.68 16.12 -16.23
C MET A 85 10.81 15.33 -16.86
N THR A 86 11.95 15.29 -16.16
CA THR A 86 13.02 14.32 -16.43
C THR A 86 12.60 12.90 -16.02
N LEU A 87 13.37 11.88 -16.44
CA LEU A 87 13.11 10.51 -16.04
C LEU A 87 13.24 10.34 -14.51
N GLU A 88 14.25 10.98 -13.91
CA GLU A 88 14.50 10.97 -12.47
C GLU A 88 13.32 11.60 -11.70
N GLU A 89 12.75 12.68 -12.20
CA GLU A 89 11.57 13.31 -11.58
C GLU A 89 10.33 12.43 -11.69
N LYS A 90 10.14 11.74 -12.82
CA LYS A 90 9.05 10.77 -12.98
C LYS A 90 9.20 9.60 -12.00
N VAL A 91 10.41 9.05 -11.87
CA VAL A 91 10.72 8.00 -10.89
C VAL A 91 10.50 8.52 -9.47
N GLY A 92 10.90 9.75 -9.19
CA GLY A 92 10.70 10.39 -7.88
C GLY A 92 9.24 10.48 -7.46
N GLN A 93 8.30 10.75 -8.39
CA GLN A 93 6.88 10.82 -8.04
C GLN A 93 6.34 9.52 -7.45
N LEU A 94 6.97 8.40 -7.73
CA LEU A 94 6.58 7.10 -7.18
C LEU A 94 6.90 6.93 -5.70
N PHE A 95 7.56 7.87 -5.03
CA PHE A 95 8.02 7.70 -3.66
C PHE A 95 7.43 8.74 -2.71
N ILE A 96 6.90 8.26 -1.59
CA ILE A 96 6.68 9.06 -0.38
C ILE A 96 7.66 8.55 0.68
N VAL A 97 8.52 9.43 1.18
CA VAL A 97 9.63 9.07 2.07
C VAL A 97 9.57 9.82 3.40
N ARG A 98 10.37 9.39 4.38
CA ARG A 98 10.54 10.15 5.63
C ARG A 98 11.50 11.31 5.42
N PRO A 99 11.41 12.42 6.19
CA PRO A 99 12.41 13.48 6.15
C PRO A 99 13.84 12.94 6.33
N GLU A 100 14.05 12.04 7.28
CA GLU A 100 15.36 11.44 7.58
C GLU A 100 15.95 10.61 6.44
N SER A 101 15.14 10.18 5.49
CA SER A 101 15.62 9.48 4.28
C SER A 101 16.30 10.44 3.28
N LEU A 102 16.15 11.74 3.50
CA LEU A 102 16.81 12.79 2.71
C LEU A 102 18.13 13.26 3.35
N ASP A 103 18.40 12.89 4.61
CA ASP A 103 19.64 13.28 5.32
C ASP A 103 20.69 12.17 5.24
N GLU A 104 21.70 12.36 4.39
CA GLU A 104 22.81 11.43 4.21
C GLU A 104 23.67 11.21 5.46
N SER A 105 23.49 12.03 6.51
CA SER A 105 24.15 11.81 7.80
C SER A 105 23.56 10.64 8.58
N PHE A 106 22.36 10.20 8.22
CA PHE A 106 21.68 9.04 8.81
C PHE A 106 21.85 7.79 7.94
N THR A 107 22.17 6.69 8.60
CA THR A 107 22.04 5.37 7.96
C THR A 107 20.56 5.02 7.81
N PRO A 108 20.18 4.11 6.88
CA PRO A 108 18.79 3.66 6.74
C PRO A 108 18.17 3.20 8.07
N ASN A 109 18.91 2.46 8.89
CA ASN A 109 18.43 2.03 10.21
C ASN A 109 18.17 3.20 11.16
N GLN A 110 18.93 4.29 11.07
CA GLN A 110 18.71 5.50 11.87
C GLN A 110 17.50 6.28 11.37
N ALA A 111 17.35 6.43 10.07
CA ALA A 111 16.21 7.11 9.44
C ALA A 111 14.88 6.48 9.87
N HIS A 112 14.80 5.14 9.92
CA HIS A 112 13.60 4.41 10.34
C HIS A 112 13.53 4.13 11.86
N GLY A 113 14.55 4.53 12.61
CA GLY A 113 14.68 4.22 14.04
C GLY A 113 13.99 5.23 14.97
N SER A 114 14.52 5.27 16.20
CA SER A 114 13.97 6.04 17.31
C SER A 114 14.01 7.55 17.09
N ALA A 115 13.25 8.28 17.93
CA ALA A 115 13.20 9.76 17.96
C ALA A 115 14.56 10.46 18.20
N ARG A 116 15.62 9.73 18.55
CA ARG A 116 16.98 10.28 18.64
C ARG A 116 17.52 10.75 17.27
N TYR A 117 17.06 10.13 16.19
CA TYR A 117 17.42 10.45 14.81
C TYR A 117 16.19 11.04 14.14
N SER A 118 16.04 12.35 14.21
CA SER A 118 14.88 13.07 13.69
C SER A 118 15.27 14.40 13.09
N ASP A 119 14.78 14.67 11.90
CA ASP A 119 14.82 15.99 11.30
C ASP A 119 13.56 16.77 11.66
N THR A 120 13.77 18.03 11.96
CA THR A 120 12.70 18.98 12.32
C THR A 120 12.76 20.26 11.48
N ASP A 121 13.65 20.30 10.50
CA ASP A 121 13.76 21.34 9.48
C ASP A 121 14.46 20.76 8.24
N CYS A 122 14.24 21.35 7.06
CA CYS A 122 14.90 20.98 5.82
C CYS A 122 16.30 21.64 5.77
N SER A 123 17.33 20.82 5.98
CA SER A 123 18.73 21.28 5.85
C SER A 123 19.10 21.50 4.36
N ALA A 124 20.19 22.24 4.13
CA ALA A 124 20.72 22.40 2.77
C ALA A 124 21.12 21.04 2.16
N GLY A 125 21.67 20.11 2.96
CA GLY A 125 22.01 18.76 2.51
C GLY A 125 20.78 17.95 2.08
N MET A 126 19.68 18.06 2.83
CA MET A 126 18.40 17.43 2.45
C MET A 126 17.84 18.02 1.14
N ALA A 127 17.95 19.35 0.97
CA ALA A 127 17.52 20.00 -0.27
C ALA A 127 18.36 19.57 -1.47
N ASP A 128 19.68 19.47 -1.31
CA ASP A 128 20.60 18.99 -2.35
C ASP A 128 20.31 17.50 -2.70
N PHE A 129 20.05 16.68 -1.67
CA PHE A 129 19.69 15.27 -1.87
C PHE A 129 18.34 15.13 -2.60
N LEU A 130 17.32 15.91 -2.21
CA LEU A 130 16.02 15.93 -2.86
C LEU A 130 16.09 16.39 -4.34
N ALA A 131 17.02 17.30 -4.65
CA ALA A 131 17.28 17.69 -6.03
C ALA A 131 17.93 16.58 -6.87
N ALA A 132 18.78 15.74 -6.25
CA ALA A 132 19.43 14.59 -6.90
C ALA A 132 18.54 13.33 -6.95
N HIS A 133 17.70 13.14 -5.94
CA HIS A 133 16.74 12.05 -5.80
C HIS A 133 15.35 12.64 -5.51
N PRO A 134 14.63 13.13 -6.53
CA PRO A 134 13.32 13.73 -6.37
C PRO A 134 12.34 12.77 -5.70
N ALA A 135 11.48 13.26 -4.82
CA ALA A 135 10.40 12.50 -4.19
C ALA A 135 9.03 13.06 -4.57
N GLY A 136 8.00 12.21 -4.62
CA GLY A 136 6.61 12.61 -4.84
C GLY A 136 5.95 13.15 -3.57
N GLY A 137 6.46 12.77 -2.39
CA GLY A 137 5.93 13.25 -1.11
C GLY A 137 6.80 12.90 0.09
N ILE A 138 6.44 13.48 1.22
CA ILE A 138 7.10 13.32 2.53
C ILE A 138 6.07 12.92 3.58
N ALA A 139 6.33 11.83 4.31
CA ALA A 139 5.50 11.34 5.42
C ALA A 139 6.09 11.75 6.77
N PHE A 140 5.33 12.51 7.55
CA PHE A 140 5.73 13.01 8.86
C PHE A 140 5.33 12.05 9.98
N PHE A 141 6.18 11.95 10.97
CA PHE A 141 5.95 11.23 12.21
C PHE A 141 6.05 12.16 13.41
N GLY A 142 5.56 11.72 14.58
CA GLY A 142 5.61 12.52 15.79
C GLY A 142 7.01 13.04 16.15
N LYS A 143 8.08 12.34 15.72
CA LYS A 143 9.46 12.78 15.93
C LYS A 143 9.87 14.01 15.10
N ASN A 144 9.15 14.30 14.02
CA ASN A 144 9.41 15.46 13.15
C ASN A 144 8.64 16.71 13.58
N ILE A 145 7.73 16.58 14.54
CA ILE A 145 6.71 17.55 14.92
C ILE A 145 7.00 18.05 16.32
N GLN A 146 7.35 19.34 16.48
CA GLN A 146 7.66 19.95 17.76
C GLN A 146 6.54 20.89 18.25
N ASN A 147 6.06 21.76 17.38
CA ASN A 147 4.98 22.72 17.61
C ASN A 147 4.42 23.21 16.25
N PRO A 148 3.29 23.95 16.24
CA PRO A 148 2.67 24.42 15.00
C PRO A 148 3.62 25.22 14.10
N GLU A 149 4.33 26.18 14.65
CA GLU A 149 5.20 27.10 13.91
C GLU A 149 6.38 26.36 13.24
N GLN A 150 7.03 25.44 13.98
CA GLN A 150 8.10 24.60 13.43
C GLN A 150 7.56 23.67 12.33
N THR A 151 6.41 23.04 12.56
CA THR A 151 5.82 22.10 11.59
C THR A 151 5.51 22.81 10.26
N VAL A 152 4.86 23.96 10.32
CA VAL A 152 4.56 24.79 9.14
C VAL A 152 5.84 25.21 8.42
N ALA A 153 6.85 25.69 9.15
CA ALA A 153 8.13 26.10 8.56
C ALA A 153 8.85 24.94 7.88
N PHE A 154 8.86 23.76 8.50
CA PHE A 154 9.50 22.57 7.95
C PHE A 154 8.81 22.13 6.63
N ILE A 155 7.49 22.05 6.64
CA ILE A 155 6.70 21.73 5.42
C ILE A 155 6.98 22.74 4.31
N GLN A 156 6.96 24.04 4.62
CA GLN A 156 7.23 25.09 3.64
C GLN A 156 8.65 25.00 3.06
N ASN A 157 9.65 24.66 3.88
CA ASN A 157 11.03 24.52 3.42
C ASN A 157 11.21 23.29 2.53
N LEU A 158 10.56 22.16 2.84
CA LEU A 158 10.52 20.98 1.96
C LEU A 158 9.83 21.28 0.63
N GLN A 159 8.68 21.95 0.64
CA GLN A 159 7.98 22.36 -0.58
C GLN A 159 8.85 23.28 -1.46
N LYS A 160 9.59 24.21 -0.87
CA LYS A 160 10.51 25.09 -1.60
C LYS A 160 11.72 24.34 -2.19
N ALA A 161 12.16 23.25 -1.55
CA ALA A 161 13.28 22.44 -2.01
C ALA A 161 12.89 21.51 -3.18
N SER A 162 11.60 21.25 -3.37
CA SER A 162 11.09 20.39 -4.46
C SER A 162 10.63 21.21 -5.66
N ARG A 163 11.00 20.81 -6.88
CA ARG A 163 10.52 21.43 -8.11
C ARG A 163 9.04 21.12 -8.36
N ILE A 164 8.65 19.88 -8.10
CA ILE A 164 7.26 19.44 -8.22
C ILE A 164 6.68 19.39 -6.80
N PRO A 165 5.56 20.09 -6.53
CA PRO A 165 4.96 20.12 -5.21
C PRO A 165 4.72 18.73 -4.62
N LEU A 166 4.99 18.59 -3.32
CA LEU A 166 5.01 17.32 -2.60
C LEU A 166 3.63 16.98 -2.02
N PHE A 167 3.29 15.68 -2.00
CA PHE A 167 2.38 15.20 -0.97
C PHE A 167 3.05 15.38 0.40
N ILE A 168 2.34 15.98 1.33
CA ILE A 168 2.75 16.09 2.73
C ILE A 168 1.79 15.25 3.56
N ALA A 169 2.27 14.07 3.93
CA ALA A 169 1.46 13.00 4.48
C ALA A 169 1.69 12.81 5.98
N ILE A 170 0.66 12.31 6.65
CA ILE A 170 0.69 11.97 8.07
C ILE A 170 -0.27 10.80 8.35
N ASP A 171 -0.08 10.08 9.47
CA ASP A 171 -1.09 9.21 10.07
C ASP A 171 -1.84 9.96 11.18
N GLU A 172 -3.02 10.45 10.91
CA GLU A 172 -3.86 11.12 11.89
C GLU A 172 -5.25 10.44 11.96
N GLU A 173 -5.25 9.13 12.29
CA GLU A 173 -6.45 8.29 12.32
C GLU A 173 -7.49 8.74 13.37
N GLY A 174 -7.01 9.53 14.35
CA GLY A 174 -7.74 9.80 15.58
C GLY A 174 -7.62 8.65 16.60
N GLY A 175 -7.53 8.96 17.87
CA GLY A 175 -7.29 7.97 18.92
C GLY A 175 -5.80 7.61 19.09
N THR A 176 -5.47 6.32 19.11
CA THR A 176 -4.10 5.85 19.40
C THR A 176 -3.08 6.31 18.34
N VAL A 177 -3.48 6.27 17.07
CA VAL A 177 -2.65 6.72 15.96
C VAL A 177 -3.07 8.12 15.57
N ALA A 178 -2.39 9.10 16.16
CA ALA A 178 -2.57 10.53 15.88
C ALA A 178 -1.27 11.26 16.27
N ARG A 179 -0.60 11.85 15.29
CA ARG A 179 0.71 12.46 15.52
C ARG A 179 0.61 13.88 16.06
N ILE A 180 -0.41 14.62 15.61
CA ILE A 180 -0.73 16.00 16.05
C ILE A 180 -1.55 15.95 17.32
N ALA A 181 -2.72 15.30 17.32
CA ALA A 181 -3.63 15.32 18.46
C ALA A 181 -3.03 14.72 19.73
N ASN A 182 -2.15 13.71 19.62
CA ASN A 182 -1.49 13.11 20.79
C ASN A 182 -0.25 13.88 21.27
N SER A 183 0.23 14.87 20.52
CA SER A 183 1.31 15.75 20.95
C SER A 183 0.79 16.80 21.95
N PRO A 184 1.47 17.01 23.08
CA PRO A 184 1.07 18.05 24.05
C PRO A 184 1.32 19.49 23.56
N ALA A 185 2.04 19.64 22.44
CA ALA A 185 2.34 20.94 21.85
C ALA A 185 1.19 21.53 21.03
N PHE A 186 0.16 20.74 20.75
CA PHE A 186 -0.98 21.15 19.94
C PHE A 186 -2.29 21.15 20.75
N THR A 187 -3.11 22.17 20.52
CA THR A 187 -4.43 22.30 21.13
C THR A 187 -5.48 22.07 20.05
N VAL A 188 -5.78 20.80 19.76
CA VAL A 188 -6.73 20.35 18.76
C VAL A 188 -7.72 19.34 19.36
N PRO A 189 -8.87 19.09 18.72
CA PRO A 189 -9.80 18.05 19.17
C PRO A 189 -9.13 16.68 19.30
N LYS A 190 -9.46 15.96 20.37
CA LYS A 190 -8.95 14.59 20.63
C LYS A 190 -10.12 13.62 20.66
N TYR A 191 -9.91 12.44 20.15
CA TYR A 191 -10.88 11.36 20.10
C TYR A 191 -10.30 10.12 20.76
N ASP A 192 -11.15 9.37 21.48
CA ASP A 192 -10.69 8.17 22.19
C ASP A 192 -10.25 7.07 21.21
N SER A 193 -11.04 6.85 20.15
CA SER A 193 -10.72 5.92 19.06
C SER A 193 -11.73 6.04 17.93
N ALA A 194 -11.40 5.54 16.74
CA ALA A 194 -12.36 5.39 15.64
C ALA A 194 -13.51 4.47 16.05
N GLN A 195 -13.24 3.39 16.80
CA GLN A 195 -14.27 2.49 17.33
C GLN A 195 -15.27 3.22 18.25
N ALA A 196 -14.79 4.10 19.11
CA ALA A 196 -15.67 4.84 20.03
C ALA A 196 -16.68 5.70 19.26
N VAL A 197 -16.24 6.40 18.22
CA VAL A 197 -17.11 7.21 17.36
C VAL A 197 -17.97 6.31 16.46
N GLY A 198 -17.40 5.27 15.84
CA GLY A 198 -18.10 4.31 15.00
C GLY A 198 -19.24 3.58 15.73
N SER A 199 -19.04 3.26 17.02
CA SER A 199 -20.04 2.56 17.84
C SER A 199 -21.33 3.37 18.07
N THR A 200 -21.33 4.68 17.82
CA THR A 200 -22.54 5.51 17.85
C THR A 200 -23.53 5.14 16.73
N GLY A 201 -23.05 4.51 15.65
CA GLY A 201 -23.82 4.19 14.45
C GLY A 201 -24.17 5.42 13.60
N ASP A 202 -23.72 6.61 14.00
CA ASP A 202 -24.03 7.89 13.35
C ASP A 202 -22.85 8.36 12.48
N PRO A 203 -22.96 8.33 11.13
CA PRO A 203 -21.89 8.75 10.21
C PRO A 203 -21.61 10.26 10.29
N GLU A 204 -22.57 11.08 10.73
CA GLU A 204 -22.33 12.52 10.84
C GLU A 204 -21.33 12.85 11.94
N GLN A 205 -21.26 12.05 13.01
CA GLN A 205 -20.23 12.19 14.03
C GLN A 205 -18.85 11.85 13.49
N VAL A 206 -18.74 10.81 12.65
CA VAL A 206 -17.49 10.44 11.99
C VAL A 206 -17.07 11.51 10.97
N ARG A 207 -18.01 12.02 10.17
CA ARG A 207 -17.74 13.14 9.25
C ARG A 207 -17.24 14.37 9.98
N ALA A 208 -17.87 14.72 11.08
CA ALA A 208 -17.46 15.87 11.90
C ALA A 208 -16.07 15.67 12.53
N MET A 209 -15.75 14.44 12.98
CA MET A 209 -14.43 14.08 13.48
C MET A 209 -13.37 14.32 12.40
N TYR A 210 -13.54 13.73 11.21
CA TYR A 210 -12.55 13.84 10.14
C TYR A 210 -12.51 15.22 9.46
N SER A 211 -13.61 15.98 9.47
CA SER A 211 -13.57 17.40 9.12
C SER A 211 -12.75 18.22 10.13
N ALA A 212 -12.84 17.94 11.44
CA ALA A 212 -12.01 18.61 12.42
C ALA A 212 -10.54 18.22 12.28
N ILE A 213 -10.25 16.93 12.00
CA ILE A 213 -8.88 16.44 11.72
C ILE A 213 -8.33 17.14 10.47
N GLY A 214 -9.05 17.07 9.35
CA GLY A 214 -8.64 17.71 8.09
C GLY A 214 -8.39 19.20 8.23
N GLY A 215 -9.22 19.89 9.01
CA GLY A 215 -9.11 21.33 9.25
C GLY A 215 -7.75 21.72 9.87
N TYR A 216 -7.35 21.08 10.98
CA TYR A 216 -6.06 21.42 11.56
C TYR A 216 -4.85 20.86 10.75
N LEU A 217 -5.04 19.77 9.98
CA LEU A 217 -4.02 19.28 9.07
C LEU A 217 -3.76 20.29 7.94
N ALA A 218 -4.82 20.81 7.31
CA ALA A 218 -4.73 21.82 6.26
C ALA A 218 -4.07 23.12 6.78
N GLU A 219 -4.43 23.58 7.99
CA GLU A 219 -3.82 24.76 8.62
C GLU A 219 -2.31 24.58 8.83
N LEU A 220 -1.83 23.36 9.09
CA LEU A 220 -0.42 23.04 9.25
C LEU A 220 0.32 22.81 7.93
N GLY A 221 -0.41 22.68 6.80
CA GLY A 221 0.15 22.46 5.47
C GLY A 221 0.23 21.01 5.02
N PHE A 222 -0.38 20.06 5.76
CA PHE A 222 -0.58 18.71 5.29
C PHE A 222 -1.65 18.69 4.19
N ASN A 223 -1.53 17.77 3.24
CA ASN A 223 -2.48 17.59 2.14
C ASN A 223 -2.91 16.12 1.94
N LEU A 224 -2.35 15.19 2.74
CA LEU A 224 -2.65 13.77 2.69
C LEU A 224 -2.70 13.18 4.10
N ASP A 225 -3.80 12.50 4.43
CA ASP A 225 -3.89 11.70 5.64
C ASP A 225 -3.95 10.20 5.27
N PHE A 226 -3.09 9.39 5.86
CA PHE A 226 -3.18 7.93 5.76
C PHE A 226 -4.31 7.41 6.65
N ALA A 227 -5.50 7.86 6.36
CA ALA A 227 -6.77 7.55 7.02
C ALA A 227 -7.93 7.69 6.02
N PRO A 228 -9.09 7.06 6.33
CA PRO A 228 -9.42 6.26 7.50
C PRO A 228 -8.98 4.78 7.41
N VAL A 229 -8.99 4.11 8.58
CA VAL A 229 -8.83 2.65 8.64
C VAL A 229 -10.13 1.99 8.18
N ALA A 230 -10.04 1.22 7.08
CA ALA A 230 -11.15 0.48 6.47
C ALA A 230 -11.20 -1.00 6.91
N ASP A 231 -10.26 -1.41 7.76
CA ASP A 231 -10.23 -2.77 8.31
C ASP A 231 -11.47 -3.06 9.14
N VAL A 232 -12.02 -4.26 8.99
CA VAL A 232 -13.10 -4.80 9.84
C VAL A 232 -12.46 -5.58 10.98
N ASN A 233 -12.67 -5.17 12.23
CA ASN A 233 -12.12 -5.86 13.40
C ASN A 233 -12.86 -7.19 13.65
N SER A 234 -12.72 -8.15 12.72
CA SER A 234 -13.39 -9.44 12.71
C SER A 234 -12.76 -10.42 13.71
N ASN A 235 -11.45 -10.28 14.00
CA ASN A 235 -10.76 -11.04 15.01
C ASN A 235 -10.61 -10.24 16.32
N PRO A 236 -11.31 -10.61 17.40
CA PRO A 236 -11.24 -9.87 18.67
C PRO A 236 -9.87 -9.96 19.36
N ASN A 237 -8.99 -10.87 18.91
CA ASN A 237 -7.63 -10.99 19.43
C ASN A 237 -6.61 -10.16 18.62
N ASN A 238 -7.05 -9.48 17.56
CA ASN A 238 -6.18 -8.60 16.81
C ASN A 238 -5.87 -7.34 17.62
N THR A 239 -4.62 -7.21 18.06
CA THR A 239 -4.13 -6.06 18.85
C THR A 239 -3.55 -4.94 17.96
N VAL A 240 -3.33 -5.20 16.67
CA VAL A 240 -2.74 -4.26 15.71
C VAL A 240 -3.79 -3.25 15.23
N ILE A 241 -4.96 -3.76 14.84
CA ILE A 241 -6.09 -2.94 14.40
C ILE A 241 -6.95 -2.57 15.60
N GLY A 242 -7.55 -3.53 16.28
CA GLY A 242 -8.31 -3.29 17.49
C GLY A 242 -9.28 -2.11 17.38
N ASN A 243 -9.13 -1.12 18.26
CA ASN A 243 -9.96 0.08 18.32
C ASN A 243 -9.65 1.15 17.23
N ARG A 244 -8.67 0.92 16.37
CA ARG A 244 -8.44 1.74 15.18
C ARG A 244 -9.53 1.52 14.13
N ALA A 245 -10.13 0.31 14.05
CA ALA A 245 -11.30 0.05 13.21
C ALA A 245 -12.56 0.70 13.79
N PHE A 246 -13.50 1.11 12.92
CA PHE A 246 -14.80 1.61 13.34
C PHE A 246 -15.70 0.56 14.01
N GLY A 247 -15.41 -0.73 13.82
CA GLY A 247 -16.13 -1.84 14.41
C GLY A 247 -15.84 -3.19 13.78
N SER A 248 -16.68 -4.17 14.08
CA SER A 248 -16.62 -5.55 13.57
C SER A 248 -17.75 -5.89 12.58
N ASP A 249 -18.71 -5.00 12.36
CA ASP A 249 -19.72 -5.13 11.32
C ASP A 249 -19.21 -4.46 10.03
N PRO A 250 -18.97 -5.20 8.94
CA PRO A 250 -18.41 -4.66 7.72
C PRO A 250 -19.28 -3.59 7.06
N LYS A 251 -20.60 -3.65 7.22
CA LYS A 251 -21.52 -2.63 6.68
C LYS A 251 -21.47 -1.33 7.49
N LEU A 252 -21.33 -1.44 8.80
CA LEU A 252 -21.09 -0.28 9.65
C LEU A 252 -19.75 0.37 9.29
N VAL A 253 -18.67 -0.42 9.19
CA VAL A 253 -17.34 0.08 8.83
C VAL A 253 -17.39 0.78 7.48
N ALA A 254 -18.00 0.20 6.45
CA ALA A 254 -18.16 0.81 5.13
C ALA A 254 -18.84 2.18 5.20
N LYS A 255 -19.92 2.29 5.96
CA LYS A 255 -20.67 3.55 6.14
C LYS A 255 -19.80 4.62 6.83
N MET A 256 -19.01 4.22 7.83
CA MET A 256 -18.15 5.14 8.58
C MET A 256 -16.93 5.57 7.76
N VAL A 257 -16.34 4.67 6.96
CA VAL A 257 -15.25 4.98 6.04
C VAL A 257 -15.66 6.07 5.05
N ASN A 258 -16.82 5.93 4.39
CA ASN A 258 -17.30 6.96 3.45
C ASN A 258 -17.58 8.31 4.14
N ALA A 259 -18.07 8.29 5.38
CA ALA A 259 -18.27 9.51 6.15
C ALA A 259 -16.93 10.18 6.52
N ALA A 260 -15.89 9.40 6.84
CA ALA A 260 -14.57 9.89 7.14
C ALA A 260 -13.90 10.52 5.90
N ILE A 261 -13.93 9.84 4.74
CA ILE A 261 -13.47 10.38 3.47
C ILE A 261 -14.14 11.74 3.18
N SER A 262 -15.47 11.78 3.25
CA SER A 262 -16.23 13.04 3.05
C SER A 262 -15.82 14.14 4.04
N GLY A 263 -15.42 13.77 5.26
CA GLY A 263 -14.93 14.73 6.27
C GLY A 263 -13.58 15.32 5.89
N LEU A 264 -12.63 14.51 5.43
CA LEU A 264 -11.30 14.94 4.95
C LEU A 264 -11.41 15.80 3.67
N HIS A 265 -12.20 15.36 2.68
CA HIS A 265 -12.42 16.08 1.44
C HIS A 265 -12.98 17.48 1.64
N LYS A 266 -13.86 17.66 2.63
CA LYS A 266 -14.40 18.98 2.98
C LYS A 266 -13.32 20.00 3.31
N GLU A 267 -12.21 19.55 3.87
CA GLU A 267 -11.06 20.37 4.27
C GLU A 267 -9.90 20.27 3.25
N ASN A 268 -10.16 19.73 2.05
CA ASN A 268 -9.19 19.55 0.96
C ASN A 268 -7.98 18.68 1.35
N ILE A 269 -8.22 17.62 2.11
CA ILE A 269 -7.23 16.61 2.49
C ILE A 269 -7.52 15.31 1.74
N ILE A 270 -6.50 14.78 1.07
CA ILE A 270 -6.53 13.49 0.38
C ILE A 270 -6.71 12.38 1.40
N ALA A 271 -7.66 11.49 1.13
CA ALA A 271 -7.96 10.34 1.98
C ALA A 271 -7.29 9.06 1.45
N CYS A 272 -6.60 8.33 2.32
CA CYS A 272 -5.98 7.05 2.00
C CYS A 272 -6.55 5.94 2.88
N ILE A 273 -7.49 5.15 2.35
CA ILE A 273 -8.04 4.02 3.13
C ILE A 273 -7.05 2.86 3.24
N LYS A 274 -7.08 2.17 4.40
CA LYS A 274 -6.10 1.14 4.73
C LYS A 274 -6.69 0.04 5.63
N HIS A 275 -6.16 -1.18 5.61
CA HIS A 275 -5.01 -1.72 4.89
C HIS A 275 -5.50 -2.86 3.97
N PHE A 276 -5.57 -2.60 2.67
CA PHE A 276 -6.09 -3.58 1.70
C PHE A 276 -5.25 -4.87 1.70
N PRO A 277 -5.85 -6.07 1.67
CA PRO A 277 -7.28 -6.38 1.49
C PRO A 277 -8.08 -6.48 2.80
N GLY A 278 -7.54 -6.08 3.94
CA GLY A 278 -8.16 -6.09 5.27
C GLY A 278 -7.28 -6.77 6.31
N HIS A 279 -6.78 -5.98 7.27
CA HIS A 279 -5.86 -6.43 8.33
C HIS A 279 -6.59 -6.90 9.60
N GLY A 280 -7.92 -6.72 9.68
CA GLY A 280 -8.66 -6.90 10.94
C GLY A 280 -8.82 -8.35 11.40
N ASP A 281 -8.63 -9.36 10.53
CA ASP A 281 -8.70 -10.79 10.85
C ASP A 281 -7.33 -11.43 11.13
N THR A 282 -6.24 -10.70 10.97
CA THR A 282 -4.89 -11.25 11.18
C THR A 282 -4.60 -11.50 12.65
N ALA A 283 -3.69 -12.44 12.92
CA ALA A 283 -3.22 -12.76 14.27
C ALA A 283 -1.85 -12.15 14.59
N GLY A 284 -1.16 -11.52 13.62
CA GLY A 284 0.19 -10.99 13.76
C GLY A 284 0.29 -9.53 13.32
N ASP A 285 1.44 -8.92 13.65
CA ASP A 285 1.81 -7.56 13.27
C ASP A 285 2.85 -7.61 12.13
N THR A 286 2.56 -6.94 11.02
CA THR A 286 3.47 -6.84 9.86
C THR A 286 4.71 -5.99 10.15
N HIS A 287 4.72 -5.24 11.25
CA HIS A 287 5.94 -4.58 11.76
C HIS A 287 6.96 -5.58 12.30
N ASP A 288 6.48 -6.69 12.88
CA ASP A 288 7.32 -7.70 13.53
C ASP A 288 7.71 -8.85 12.60
N GLY A 289 7.23 -8.86 11.33
CA GLY A 289 7.58 -9.88 10.35
C GLY A 289 6.41 -10.37 9.50
N TYR A 290 6.53 -11.61 9.01
CA TYR A 290 5.58 -12.24 8.11
C TYR A 290 4.20 -12.45 8.73
N VAL A 291 3.17 -11.98 8.07
CA VAL A 291 1.76 -12.18 8.45
C VAL A 291 1.01 -12.86 7.31
N ALA A 292 0.34 -13.96 7.63
CA ALA A 292 -0.48 -14.72 6.69
C ALA A 292 -1.96 -14.71 7.07
N LEU A 293 -2.81 -14.76 6.06
CA LEU A 293 -4.26 -14.92 6.20
C LEU A 293 -4.72 -16.10 5.33
N GLU A 294 -5.35 -17.10 5.95
CA GLU A 294 -5.87 -18.30 5.27
C GLU A 294 -7.26 -18.05 4.68
N LYS A 295 -7.40 -17.00 3.86
CA LYS A 295 -8.63 -16.69 3.12
C LYS A 295 -8.33 -16.62 1.63
N ASP A 296 -9.33 -16.98 0.82
CA ASP A 296 -9.38 -16.68 -0.59
C ASP A 296 -10.17 -15.37 -0.84
N TRP A 297 -10.14 -14.87 -2.07
CA TRP A 297 -10.80 -13.62 -2.45
C TRP A 297 -12.32 -13.66 -2.27
N GLN A 298 -12.95 -14.82 -2.45
CA GLN A 298 -14.38 -14.98 -2.21
C GLN A 298 -14.69 -14.79 -0.72
N GLN A 299 -13.93 -15.42 0.16
CA GLN A 299 -14.11 -15.27 1.61
C GLN A 299 -13.86 -13.83 2.08
N LEU A 300 -12.85 -13.14 1.52
CA LEU A 300 -12.60 -11.73 1.81
C LEU A 300 -13.76 -10.84 1.35
N SER A 301 -14.42 -11.16 0.22
CA SER A 301 -15.55 -10.38 -0.30
C SER A 301 -16.79 -10.44 0.60
N GLU A 302 -16.88 -11.41 1.49
CA GLU A 302 -17.98 -11.58 2.44
C GLU A 302 -17.84 -10.67 3.69
N CYS A 303 -16.63 -10.15 3.96
CA CYS A 303 -16.35 -9.33 5.14
C CYS A 303 -15.33 -8.21 4.87
N GLU A 304 -14.04 -8.55 4.74
CA GLU A 304 -12.93 -7.59 4.77
C GLU A 304 -12.96 -6.59 3.60
N LEU A 305 -13.39 -7.02 2.41
CA LEU A 305 -13.44 -6.16 1.23
C LEU A 305 -14.70 -5.28 1.15
N ILE A 306 -15.71 -5.51 1.97
CA ILE A 306 -16.96 -4.72 1.92
C ILE A 306 -16.71 -3.21 2.07
N PRO A 307 -15.89 -2.73 3.04
CA PRO A 307 -15.57 -1.30 3.14
C PRO A 307 -14.84 -0.75 1.91
N PHE A 308 -13.88 -1.52 1.36
CA PHE A 308 -13.14 -1.10 0.16
C PHE A 308 -14.04 -1.02 -1.07
N TYR A 309 -14.91 -2.00 -1.30
CA TYR A 309 -15.90 -1.95 -2.39
C TYR A 309 -16.83 -0.74 -2.28
N ASN A 310 -17.27 -0.41 -1.07
CA ASN A 310 -18.16 0.73 -0.86
C ASN A 310 -17.48 2.07 -1.06
N ALA A 311 -16.17 2.16 -0.81
CA ALA A 311 -15.39 3.37 -0.93
C ALA A 311 -14.65 3.50 -2.28
N ILE A 312 -14.80 2.54 -3.19
CA ILE A 312 -13.96 2.39 -4.39
C ILE A 312 -13.96 3.62 -5.32
N ASN A 313 -15.07 4.36 -5.37
CA ASN A 313 -15.23 5.56 -6.19
C ASN A 313 -15.10 6.86 -5.38
N GLU A 314 -14.90 6.76 -4.08
CA GLU A 314 -14.88 7.92 -3.17
C GLU A 314 -13.49 8.16 -2.59
N THR A 315 -12.64 7.12 -2.56
CA THR A 315 -11.30 7.21 -1.98
C THR A 315 -10.24 7.54 -3.02
N ASP A 316 -9.33 8.41 -2.65
CA ASP A 316 -8.26 8.91 -3.53
C ASP A 316 -7.10 7.92 -3.60
N MET A 317 -6.78 7.31 -2.45
CA MET A 317 -5.71 6.32 -2.32
C MET A 317 -6.18 5.06 -1.58
N ILE A 318 -5.61 3.92 -1.95
CA ILE A 318 -5.75 2.65 -1.22
C ILE A 318 -4.36 2.15 -0.84
N MET A 319 -4.12 1.98 0.47
CA MET A 319 -2.87 1.43 0.98
C MET A 319 -2.95 -0.10 1.08
N ALA A 320 -2.01 -0.76 0.41
CA ALA A 320 -1.90 -2.22 0.38
C ALA A 320 -0.99 -2.75 1.49
N ALA A 321 -1.53 -3.65 2.30
CA ALA A 321 -0.85 -4.28 3.43
C ALA A 321 0.21 -5.31 3.03
N HIS A 322 1.15 -5.56 3.94
CA HIS A 322 2.14 -6.65 3.81
C HIS A 322 1.59 -8.01 4.32
N ILE A 323 0.35 -8.32 3.97
CA ILE A 323 -0.32 -9.58 4.33
C ILE A 323 -0.22 -10.55 3.15
N THR A 324 0.18 -11.80 3.42
CA THR A 324 0.19 -12.86 2.41
C THR A 324 -1.11 -13.68 2.50
N LEU A 325 -1.84 -13.76 1.38
CA LEU A 325 -3.02 -14.60 1.25
C LEU A 325 -2.58 -16.01 0.83
N THR A 326 -2.58 -16.95 1.76
CA THR A 326 -2.08 -18.32 1.48
C THR A 326 -3.01 -19.15 0.60
N ARG A 327 -4.25 -18.68 0.37
CA ARG A 327 -5.26 -19.33 -0.48
C ARG A 327 -5.80 -18.41 -1.56
N GLY A 328 -5.43 -17.13 -1.55
CA GLY A 328 -5.94 -16.11 -2.47
C GLY A 328 -4.96 -15.80 -3.60
N ASN A 329 -3.68 -15.62 -3.29
CA ASN A 329 -2.66 -15.24 -4.27
C ASN A 329 -1.91 -16.49 -4.78
N THR A 330 -1.63 -16.53 -6.08
CA THR A 330 -0.87 -17.63 -6.70
C THR A 330 0.64 -17.40 -6.62
N ASP A 331 1.06 -16.14 -6.43
CA ASP A 331 2.47 -15.73 -6.34
C ASP A 331 3.06 -15.90 -4.93
N ASN A 332 2.23 -16.12 -3.91
CA ASN A 332 2.63 -16.24 -2.50
C ASN A 332 3.38 -15.03 -1.95
N LEU A 333 3.22 -13.86 -2.56
CA LEU A 333 3.81 -12.61 -2.11
C LEU A 333 2.87 -11.87 -1.13
N PRO A 334 3.39 -10.97 -0.29
CA PRO A 334 2.57 -10.00 0.42
C PRO A 334 1.73 -9.19 -0.57
N CYS A 335 0.48 -8.85 -0.23
CA CYS A 335 -0.44 -8.16 -1.13
C CYS A 335 0.13 -6.87 -1.72
N SER A 336 0.95 -6.13 -0.97
CA SER A 336 1.67 -4.94 -1.46
C SER A 336 2.71 -5.21 -2.55
N LEU A 337 3.14 -6.47 -2.73
CA LEU A 337 4.10 -6.91 -3.74
C LEU A 337 3.46 -7.88 -4.75
N SER A 338 2.17 -8.18 -4.61
CA SER A 338 1.48 -9.23 -5.37
C SER A 338 0.73 -8.65 -6.58
N TYR A 339 1.08 -9.12 -7.77
CA TYR A 339 0.35 -8.81 -9.00
C TYR A 339 -1.11 -9.29 -8.94
N ASP A 340 -1.34 -10.47 -8.35
CA ASP A 340 -2.69 -10.99 -8.15
C ASP A 340 -3.53 -10.02 -7.31
N ALA A 341 -2.98 -9.52 -6.20
CA ALA A 341 -3.70 -8.62 -5.30
C ALA A 341 -3.94 -7.22 -5.93
N LEU A 342 -2.90 -6.58 -6.46
CA LEU A 342 -2.99 -5.18 -6.88
C LEU A 342 -3.54 -5.04 -8.30
N THR A 343 -3.04 -5.82 -9.25
CA THR A 343 -3.45 -5.70 -10.65
C THR A 343 -4.69 -6.52 -10.97
N MET A 344 -4.73 -7.81 -10.59
CA MET A 344 -5.87 -8.65 -10.97
C MET A 344 -7.12 -8.31 -10.15
N HIS A 345 -6.99 -8.23 -8.82
CA HIS A 345 -8.17 -8.00 -7.97
C HIS A 345 -8.47 -6.51 -7.78
N LEU A 346 -7.56 -5.69 -7.27
CA LEU A 346 -7.88 -4.31 -6.95
C LEU A 346 -8.14 -3.46 -8.21
N ARG A 347 -7.24 -3.52 -9.22
CA ARG A 347 -7.45 -2.80 -10.49
C ARG A 347 -8.51 -3.48 -11.36
N GLY A 348 -8.37 -4.81 -11.59
CA GLY A 348 -9.16 -5.55 -12.57
C GLY A 348 -10.58 -5.85 -12.09
N GLU A 349 -10.75 -6.61 -11.02
CA GLU A 349 -12.07 -7.07 -10.57
C GLU A 349 -12.85 -5.98 -9.81
N MET A 350 -12.18 -5.25 -8.91
CA MET A 350 -12.82 -4.16 -8.16
C MET A 350 -12.93 -2.86 -8.96
N GLY A 351 -12.14 -2.70 -10.05
CA GLY A 351 -12.19 -1.55 -10.94
C GLY A 351 -11.61 -0.26 -10.36
N TYR A 352 -10.71 -0.36 -9.38
CA TYR A 352 -10.12 0.83 -8.76
C TYR A 352 -9.19 1.59 -9.71
N ASN A 353 -9.46 2.87 -9.94
CA ASN A 353 -8.70 3.73 -10.86
C ASN A 353 -7.85 4.79 -10.15
N GLY A 354 -8.02 4.99 -8.84
CA GLY A 354 -7.23 5.93 -8.02
C GLY A 354 -5.80 5.44 -7.77
N VAL A 355 -5.09 6.08 -6.86
CA VAL A 355 -3.69 5.78 -6.55
C VAL A 355 -3.57 4.59 -5.61
N ILE A 356 -2.80 3.56 -5.99
CA ILE A 356 -2.43 2.45 -5.10
C ILE A 356 -1.07 2.77 -4.47
N ILE A 357 -1.04 2.79 -3.14
CA ILE A 357 0.19 2.98 -2.36
C ILE A 357 0.50 1.72 -1.55
N THR A 358 1.76 1.35 -1.40
CA THR A 358 2.15 0.26 -0.48
C THR A 358 2.05 0.73 0.97
N ASP A 359 1.88 -0.18 1.92
CA ASP A 359 2.31 0.08 3.29
C ASP A 359 3.83 0.29 3.33
N ALA A 360 4.37 0.71 4.47
CA ALA A 360 5.77 1.09 4.60
C ALA A 360 6.73 -0.05 4.25
N LEU A 361 7.48 0.07 3.16
CA LEU A 361 8.43 -0.94 2.70
C LEU A 361 9.62 -1.15 3.66
N ALA A 362 9.74 -0.31 4.69
CA ALA A 362 10.72 -0.47 5.77
C ALA A 362 10.24 -1.41 6.90
N MET A 363 9.02 -1.96 6.84
CA MET A 363 8.47 -2.87 7.85
C MET A 363 9.13 -4.24 7.80
N GLY A 364 9.19 -4.94 8.96
CA GLY A 364 9.85 -6.23 9.12
C GLY A 364 9.43 -7.27 8.10
N ALA A 365 8.13 -7.35 7.77
CA ALA A 365 7.61 -8.26 6.75
C ALA A 365 8.32 -8.14 5.38
N ILE A 366 8.84 -6.98 5.05
CA ILE A 366 9.54 -6.70 3.78
C ILE A 366 11.06 -6.79 3.96
N VAL A 367 11.64 -6.04 4.89
CA VAL A 367 13.11 -5.89 4.98
C VAL A 367 13.85 -7.17 5.37
N GLU A 368 13.16 -8.11 6.01
CA GLU A 368 13.71 -9.41 6.35
C GLU A 368 13.89 -10.34 5.12
N ASN A 369 13.16 -10.05 4.01
CA ASN A 369 13.08 -10.92 2.85
C ASN A 369 13.55 -10.27 1.55
N TYR A 370 13.51 -8.93 1.45
CA TYR A 370 13.80 -8.19 0.23
C TYR A 370 14.72 -7.01 0.50
N SER A 371 15.66 -6.75 -0.41
CA SER A 371 16.37 -5.48 -0.46
C SER A 371 15.42 -4.34 -0.88
N SER A 372 15.80 -3.09 -0.59
CA SER A 372 14.98 -1.92 -0.98
C SER A 372 14.79 -1.80 -2.49
N LYS A 373 15.80 -2.20 -3.29
CA LYS A 373 15.67 -2.29 -4.74
C LYS A 373 14.63 -3.34 -5.15
N GLU A 374 14.74 -4.56 -4.60
CA GLU A 374 13.86 -5.67 -4.97
C GLU A 374 12.41 -5.39 -4.58
N SER A 375 12.16 -4.93 -3.34
CA SER A 375 10.82 -4.61 -2.90
C SER A 375 10.18 -3.49 -3.71
N ALA A 376 10.94 -2.45 -4.07
CA ALA A 376 10.46 -1.35 -4.90
C ALA A 376 10.07 -1.84 -6.31
N VAL A 377 10.93 -2.61 -6.98
CA VAL A 377 10.66 -3.12 -8.34
C VAL A 377 9.49 -4.11 -8.32
N LEU A 378 9.42 -5.01 -7.32
CA LEU A 378 8.31 -5.95 -7.17
C LEU A 378 6.98 -5.23 -6.96
N ALA A 379 6.91 -4.29 -6.01
CA ALA A 379 5.70 -3.53 -5.72
C ALA A 379 5.20 -2.73 -6.93
N PHE A 380 6.12 -2.08 -7.65
CA PHE A 380 5.77 -1.31 -8.83
C PHE A 380 5.27 -2.20 -9.97
N ASN A 381 5.92 -3.33 -10.23
CA ASN A 381 5.48 -4.33 -11.21
C ASN A 381 4.18 -5.02 -10.80
N ALA A 382 3.91 -5.14 -9.50
CA ALA A 382 2.64 -5.65 -8.99
C ALA A 382 1.45 -4.71 -9.25
N GLY A 383 1.67 -3.42 -9.49
CA GLY A 383 0.60 -2.46 -9.78
C GLY A 383 0.51 -1.29 -8.82
N ALA A 384 1.38 -1.18 -7.81
CA ALA A 384 1.45 0.01 -6.96
C ALA A 384 1.88 1.24 -7.78
N ASP A 385 1.33 2.40 -7.46
CA ASP A 385 1.71 3.69 -8.04
C ASP A 385 2.70 4.41 -7.12
N ILE A 386 2.53 4.28 -5.80
CA ILE A 386 3.40 4.90 -4.80
C ILE A 386 4.04 3.83 -3.90
N LEU A 387 5.33 3.97 -3.70
CA LEU A 387 6.20 3.13 -2.88
C LEU A 387 6.49 3.89 -1.59
N LEU A 388 5.80 3.51 -0.51
CA LEU A 388 5.88 4.23 0.77
C LEU A 388 7.11 3.81 1.55
N MET A 389 7.94 4.77 1.93
CA MET A 389 9.04 4.65 2.90
C MET A 389 9.92 3.41 2.68
N PRO A 390 10.59 3.23 1.52
CA PRO A 390 11.57 2.17 1.36
C PRO A 390 12.67 2.31 2.42
N TYR A 391 13.21 1.18 2.89
CA TYR A 391 14.23 1.18 3.96
C TYR A 391 15.48 1.97 3.59
N ASP A 392 15.95 1.83 2.35
CA ASP A 392 17.02 2.64 1.74
C ASP A 392 16.44 3.32 0.50
N TYR A 393 16.15 4.62 0.62
CA TYR A 393 15.51 5.39 -0.45
C TYR A 393 16.38 5.49 -1.70
N ALA A 394 17.67 5.79 -1.55
CA ALA A 394 18.57 5.90 -2.70
C ALA A 394 18.69 4.57 -3.47
N ALA A 395 18.77 3.44 -2.75
CA ALA A 395 18.81 2.11 -3.36
C ALA A 395 17.50 1.76 -4.10
N ALA A 396 16.33 2.10 -3.52
CA ALA A 396 15.03 1.90 -4.13
C ALA A 396 14.85 2.77 -5.39
N PHE A 397 15.16 4.07 -5.28
CA PHE A 397 15.10 5.04 -6.39
C PHE A 397 15.97 4.59 -7.57
N ASN A 398 17.26 4.29 -7.31
CA ASN A 398 18.19 3.81 -8.34
C ASN A 398 17.76 2.45 -8.90
N GLY A 399 17.10 1.61 -8.09
CA GLY A 399 16.51 0.34 -8.52
C GLY A 399 15.45 0.52 -9.59
N ILE A 400 14.46 1.37 -9.34
CA ILE A 400 13.39 1.71 -10.30
C ILE A 400 13.99 2.40 -11.54
N LEU A 401 14.87 3.41 -11.35
CA LEU A 401 15.50 4.13 -12.45
C LEU A 401 16.23 3.18 -13.40
N SER A 402 17.03 2.26 -12.84
CA SER A 402 17.74 1.23 -13.61
C SER A 402 16.77 0.28 -14.33
N ALA A 403 15.69 -0.15 -13.67
CA ALA A 403 14.70 -1.05 -14.26
C ALA A 403 13.98 -0.40 -15.45
N VAL A 404 13.70 0.91 -15.39
CA VAL A 404 13.14 1.67 -16.52
C VAL A 404 14.17 1.81 -17.64
N GLN A 405 15.42 2.17 -17.32
CA GLN A 405 16.49 2.34 -18.31
C GLN A 405 16.84 1.06 -19.06
N THR A 406 16.69 -0.10 -18.41
CA THR A 406 16.95 -1.42 -19.02
C THR A 406 15.74 -2.02 -19.72
N GLY A 407 14.55 -1.41 -19.57
CA GLY A 407 13.29 -1.90 -20.13
C GLY A 407 12.63 -3.03 -19.33
N GLU A 408 13.09 -3.32 -18.12
CA GLU A 408 12.41 -4.22 -17.16
C GLU A 408 11.07 -3.62 -16.71
N ILE A 409 11.02 -2.30 -16.55
CA ILE A 409 9.81 -1.50 -16.39
C ILE A 409 9.61 -0.67 -17.66
N SER A 410 8.44 -0.75 -18.29
CA SER A 410 8.15 0.05 -19.48
C SER A 410 7.93 1.52 -19.11
N LEU A 411 8.30 2.42 -20.05
CA LEU A 411 8.00 3.85 -19.89
C LEU A 411 6.50 4.12 -19.83
N ASP A 412 5.68 3.33 -20.51
CA ASP A 412 4.22 3.47 -20.47
C ASP A 412 3.71 3.18 -19.05
N ARG A 413 4.17 2.08 -18.41
CA ARG A 413 3.81 1.76 -17.02
C ARG A 413 4.23 2.85 -16.03
N LEU A 414 5.44 3.43 -16.21
CA LEU A 414 5.89 4.57 -15.42
C LEU A 414 4.98 5.78 -15.63
N ASN A 415 4.72 6.16 -16.88
CA ASN A 415 3.89 7.31 -17.22
C ASN A 415 2.46 7.17 -16.71
N GLU A 416 1.85 5.99 -16.77
CA GLU A 416 0.52 5.73 -16.21
C GLU A 416 0.44 6.01 -14.71
N SER A 417 1.45 5.61 -13.93
CA SER A 417 1.49 5.90 -12.50
C SER A 417 1.72 7.37 -12.21
N VAL A 418 2.67 7.99 -12.93
CA VAL A 418 2.95 9.43 -12.80
C VAL A 418 1.72 10.25 -13.14
N GLU A 419 0.99 9.89 -14.19
CA GLU A 419 -0.25 10.56 -14.57
C GLU A 419 -1.31 10.48 -13.47
N ARG A 420 -1.55 9.30 -12.87
CA ARG A 420 -2.49 9.15 -11.74
C ARG A 420 -2.09 10.02 -10.55
N ILE A 421 -0.80 10.03 -10.21
CA ILE A 421 -0.27 10.83 -9.11
C ILE A 421 -0.44 12.32 -9.36
N LEU A 422 -0.14 12.80 -10.56
CA LEU A 422 -0.25 14.21 -10.91
C LEU A 422 -1.72 14.65 -11.05
N ARG A 423 -2.62 13.79 -11.56
CA ARG A 423 -4.06 14.07 -11.58
C ARG A 423 -4.58 14.27 -10.15
N LEU A 424 -4.21 13.39 -9.23
CA LEU A 424 -4.59 13.55 -7.82
C LEU A 424 -4.02 14.84 -7.21
N LYS A 425 -2.78 15.20 -7.54
CA LYS A 425 -2.20 16.46 -7.10
C LYS A 425 -2.93 17.67 -7.69
N ALA A 426 -3.35 17.62 -8.94
CA ALA A 426 -4.10 18.70 -9.60
C ALA A 426 -5.51 18.83 -9.00
N GLU A 427 -6.22 17.73 -8.79
CA GLU A 427 -7.56 17.70 -8.17
C GLU A 427 -7.59 18.39 -6.81
N PHE A 428 -6.54 18.22 -6.01
CA PHE A 428 -6.41 18.84 -4.69
C PHE A 428 -5.62 20.17 -4.71
N GLY A 429 -5.34 20.73 -5.89
CA GLY A 429 -4.67 22.04 -6.05
C GLY A 429 -3.24 22.07 -5.51
N ILE A 430 -2.55 20.93 -5.52
CA ILE A 430 -1.15 20.81 -5.10
C ILE A 430 -0.21 21.28 -6.23
N ILE A 431 -0.60 21.04 -7.48
CA ILE A 431 0.07 21.53 -8.70
C ILE A 431 -0.83 22.42 -9.51
#